data_01ee47cdd3da0a7f8768c6a1728cfbd9
#
_entry.id   01ee47cdd3da0a7f8768c6a1728cfbd9
#
_cell.length_a   1.000
_cell.length_b   1.000
_cell.length_c   1.000
_cell.angle_alpha   90.00
_cell.angle_beta   90.00
_cell.angle_gamma   90.00
#
_symmetry.space_group_name_H-M   'P 1'
#
loop_
_entity.id
_entity.type
_entity.pdbx_description
1 polymer ?
#
loop_
_entity_poly.entity_id
_entity_poly.type
_entity_poly.pdbx_seq_one_letter_code
_entity_poly.pdbx_strand_id
1 'polypeptide(L)'
;MKKFWFILTALVATCFLVACSGSQGVNTKTIKEKKKIVVATESEFAPFEFKSLVNGKDTLVGADIELAKAIGEKLGVKVEFSVMSFDNVLANVQSGKADIAIAGISVTDERKKVYDFSDSYYTSENVVIVKKDKVNDYTSTDSLAKQTVGTQKGSVQETVAKKQIPKASV
;
A
#
# COMPACT_ATOMS: atom_id res chain seq x y z
N MET A 1 -0.37 -30.87 54.05
CA MET A 1 -0.12 -29.56 53.42
C MET A 1 0.80 -29.62 52.20
N LYS A 2 1.59 -30.65 51.95
CA LYS A 2 2.49 -30.75 50.77
C LYS A 2 1.82 -31.21 49.47
N LYS A 3 0.63 -31.82 49.51
CA LYS A 3 -0.09 -32.32 48.31
C LYS A 3 -0.96 -31.25 47.62
N PHE A 4 -1.30 -30.17 48.28
CA PHE A 4 -2.12 -29.08 47.71
C PHE A 4 -1.32 -28.11 46.85
N TRP A 5 -0.02 -28.05 47.04
CA TRP A 5 0.82 -27.11 46.28
C TRP A 5 1.21 -27.64 44.89
N PHE A 6 1.20 -28.94 44.69
CA PHE A 6 1.48 -29.55 43.36
C PHE A 6 0.31 -29.44 42.38
N ILE A 7 -0.93 -29.26 42.85
CA ILE A 7 -2.11 -29.12 42.01
C ILE A 7 -2.22 -27.67 41.50
N LEU A 8 -1.77 -26.69 42.28
CA LEU A 8 -1.82 -25.27 41.91
C LEU A 8 -0.77 -24.92 40.86
N THR A 9 0.39 -25.59 40.82
CA THR A 9 1.44 -25.38 39.82
C THR A 9 1.10 -26.02 38.46
N ALA A 10 0.31 -27.07 38.42
CA ALA A 10 -0.15 -27.72 37.18
C ALA A 10 -1.22 -26.90 36.45
N LEU A 11 -2.01 -26.07 37.17
CA LEU A 11 -3.08 -25.27 36.57
C LEU A 11 -2.58 -23.97 35.92
N VAL A 12 -1.40 -23.46 36.34
CA VAL A 12 -0.77 -22.25 35.76
C VAL A 12 0.00 -22.58 34.49
N ALA A 13 0.46 -23.82 34.29
CA ALA A 13 1.20 -24.21 33.10
C ALA A 13 0.34 -24.42 31.83
N THR A 14 -1.00 -24.56 31.98
CA THR A 14 -1.92 -24.79 30.86
C THR A 14 -2.43 -23.50 30.18
N CYS A 15 -2.15 -22.33 30.73
CA CYS A 15 -2.60 -21.04 30.13
C CYS A 15 -1.63 -20.43 29.13
N PHE A 16 -0.46 -21.03 28.86
CA PHE A 16 0.55 -20.44 27.96
C PHE A 16 0.62 -21.03 26.55
N LEU A 17 -0.32 -21.90 26.16
CA LEU A 17 -0.29 -22.55 24.83
C LEU A 17 -1.30 -22.00 23.82
N VAL A 18 -1.87 -20.80 24.02
CA VAL A 18 -2.78 -20.17 23.04
C VAL A 18 -2.23 -18.82 22.59
N ALA A 19 -1.02 -18.78 22.09
CA ALA A 19 -0.46 -17.58 21.48
C ALA A 19 0.47 -17.89 20.30
N CYS A 20 0.08 -18.85 19.47
CA CYS A 20 0.55 -18.94 18.08
C CYS A 20 -0.68 -19.09 17.19
N SER A 21 -1.54 -18.06 17.18
CA SER A 21 -2.40 -17.82 16.03
C SER A 21 -1.46 -17.37 14.94
N GLY A 22 -0.98 -18.34 14.13
CA GLY A 22 -0.30 -18.02 12.89
C GLY A 22 -1.13 -17.00 12.15
N SER A 23 -0.49 -15.95 11.65
CA SER A 23 -1.09 -14.96 10.78
C SER A 23 -1.78 -15.71 9.63
N GLN A 24 -3.08 -15.95 9.76
CA GLN A 24 -3.87 -16.48 8.66
C GLN A 24 -3.84 -15.38 7.60
N GLY A 25 -3.16 -15.66 6.49
CA GLY A 25 -3.12 -14.77 5.35
C GLY A 25 -4.53 -14.29 5.01
N VAL A 26 -4.65 -13.05 4.57
CA VAL A 26 -5.91 -12.47 4.15
C VAL A 26 -6.51 -13.32 3.03
N ASN A 27 -7.73 -13.80 3.22
CA ASN A 27 -8.46 -14.56 2.20
C ASN A 27 -9.93 -14.15 2.17
N THR A 28 -10.61 -14.51 1.10
CA THR A 28 -12.00 -14.11 0.87
C THR A 28 -12.96 -14.61 1.95
N LYS A 29 -12.66 -15.74 2.61
CA LYS A 29 -13.47 -16.28 3.70
C LYS A 29 -13.40 -15.36 4.92
N THR A 30 -12.20 -14.99 5.36
CA THR A 30 -12.02 -14.09 6.52
C THR A 30 -12.60 -12.71 6.27
N ILE A 31 -12.48 -12.17 5.03
CA ILE A 31 -13.10 -10.90 4.64
C ILE A 31 -14.63 -10.98 4.75
N LYS A 32 -15.24 -12.05 4.23
CA LYS A 32 -16.70 -12.25 4.30
C LYS A 32 -17.21 -12.43 5.74
N GLU A 33 -16.46 -13.14 6.58
CA GLU A 33 -16.78 -13.30 8.01
C GLU A 33 -16.73 -11.96 8.76
N LYS A 34 -15.75 -11.10 8.46
CA LYS A 34 -15.65 -9.73 9.00
C LYS A 34 -16.69 -8.77 8.41
N LYS A 35 -17.39 -9.14 7.32
CA LYS A 35 -18.34 -8.30 6.55
C LYS A 35 -17.74 -6.97 6.08
N LYS A 36 -16.44 -6.88 5.99
CA LYS A 36 -15.71 -5.71 5.52
C LYS A 36 -14.36 -6.08 4.93
N ILE A 37 -13.89 -5.24 4.00
CA ILE A 37 -12.53 -5.25 3.47
C ILE A 37 -11.88 -3.89 3.76
N VAL A 38 -10.70 -3.90 4.36
CA VAL A 38 -9.91 -2.70 4.63
C VAL A 38 -8.91 -2.52 3.50
N VAL A 39 -9.01 -1.39 2.81
CA VAL A 39 -8.18 -1.03 1.65
C VAL A 39 -7.22 0.08 2.04
N ALA A 40 -5.92 -0.21 2.07
CA ALA A 40 -4.89 0.80 2.22
C ALA A 40 -4.71 1.55 0.89
N THR A 41 -4.72 2.88 0.95
CA THR A 41 -4.60 3.77 -0.21
C THR A 41 -4.00 5.11 0.21
N GLU A 42 -3.71 5.97 -0.77
CA GLU A 42 -3.36 7.37 -0.53
C GLU A 42 -4.47 8.33 -1.02
N SER A 43 -4.21 9.63 -1.12
CA SER A 43 -5.21 10.60 -1.53
C SER A 43 -4.69 11.75 -2.39
N GLU A 44 -3.54 11.56 -3.06
CA GLU A 44 -2.86 12.63 -3.81
C GLU A 44 -2.45 12.21 -5.23
N PHE A 45 -2.91 11.05 -5.72
CA PHE A 45 -2.51 10.48 -7.00
C PHE A 45 -3.67 10.44 -8.01
N ALA A 46 -4.07 11.60 -8.53
CA ALA A 46 -5.06 11.68 -9.60
C ALA A 46 -4.52 11.06 -10.92
N PRO A 47 -5.36 10.35 -11.69
CA PRO A 47 -6.80 10.13 -11.53
C PRO A 47 -7.14 8.83 -10.76
N PHE A 48 -6.19 8.18 -10.10
CA PHE A 48 -6.37 6.88 -9.46
C PHE A 48 -7.02 6.99 -8.09
N GLU A 49 -6.39 7.70 -7.15
CA GLU A 49 -6.91 7.96 -5.80
C GLU A 49 -6.54 9.38 -5.35
N PHE A 50 -7.53 10.21 -5.14
CA PHE A 50 -7.31 11.61 -4.75
C PHE A 50 -8.53 12.21 -4.05
N LYS A 51 -8.30 13.30 -3.32
CA LYS A 51 -9.38 14.08 -2.73
C LYS A 51 -9.93 15.10 -3.73
N SER A 52 -11.23 15.19 -3.80
CA SER A 52 -11.94 16.20 -4.58
C SER A 52 -13.16 16.72 -3.83
N LEU A 53 -13.55 17.95 -4.10
CA LEU A 53 -14.79 18.51 -3.57
C LEU A 53 -15.99 17.96 -4.36
N VAL A 54 -16.74 17.07 -3.73
CA VAL A 54 -18.00 16.54 -4.27
C VAL A 54 -19.13 17.10 -3.43
N ASN A 55 -20.00 17.93 -4.03
CA ASN A 55 -21.10 18.62 -3.33
C ASN A 55 -20.60 19.40 -2.09
N GLY A 56 -19.43 20.07 -2.19
CA GLY A 56 -18.82 20.86 -1.13
C GLY A 56 -18.18 20.07 0.01
N LYS A 57 -18.01 18.76 -0.14
CA LYS A 57 -17.35 17.89 0.84
C LYS A 57 -16.08 17.27 0.26
N ASP A 58 -15.01 17.26 1.03
CA ASP A 58 -13.80 16.51 0.72
C ASP A 58 -14.14 15.02 0.62
N THR A 59 -13.99 14.48 -0.58
CA THR A 59 -14.35 13.10 -0.89
C THR A 59 -13.19 12.42 -1.58
N LEU A 60 -12.87 11.22 -1.12
CA LEU A 60 -11.91 10.33 -1.78
C LEU A 60 -12.55 9.75 -3.04
N VAL A 61 -11.93 9.99 -4.19
CA VAL A 61 -12.43 9.61 -5.52
C VAL A 61 -11.29 9.11 -6.40
N GLY A 62 -11.66 8.52 -7.54
CA GLY A 62 -10.69 8.06 -8.55
C GLY A 62 -10.91 6.62 -8.96
N ALA A 63 -10.16 6.17 -9.97
CA ALA A 63 -10.30 4.84 -10.57
C ALA A 63 -10.05 3.72 -9.54
N ASP A 64 -9.05 3.86 -8.68
CA ASP A 64 -8.70 2.89 -7.63
C ASP A 64 -9.78 2.82 -6.54
N ILE A 65 -10.40 3.96 -6.25
CA ILE A 65 -11.51 4.04 -5.28
C ILE A 65 -12.74 3.31 -5.81
N GLU A 66 -13.07 3.49 -7.08
CA GLU A 66 -14.19 2.78 -7.72
C GLU A 66 -13.88 1.29 -7.88
N LEU A 67 -12.63 0.91 -8.20
CA LEU A 67 -12.19 -0.48 -8.23
C LEU A 67 -12.36 -1.14 -6.86
N ALA A 68 -11.93 -0.48 -5.78
CA ALA A 68 -12.12 -0.98 -4.42
C ALA A 68 -13.60 -1.18 -4.07
N LYS A 69 -14.48 -0.23 -4.44
CA LYS A 69 -15.93 -0.35 -4.24
C LYS A 69 -16.51 -1.54 -5.00
N ALA A 70 -16.12 -1.72 -6.27
CA ALA A 70 -16.56 -2.85 -7.09
C ALA A 70 -16.13 -4.21 -6.50
N ILE A 71 -14.91 -4.29 -5.95
CA ILE A 71 -14.43 -5.48 -5.24
C ILE A 71 -15.31 -5.77 -4.01
N GLY A 72 -15.58 -4.76 -3.19
CA GLY A 72 -16.45 -4.90 -2.02
C GLY A 72 -17.87 -5.36 -2.38
N GLU A 73 -18.45 -4.78 -3.42
CA GLU A 73 -19.76 -5.19 -3.95
C GLU A 73 -19.75 -6.65 -4.42
N LYS A 74 -18.73 -7.04 -5.20
CA LYS A 74 -18.56 -8.42 -5.69
C LYS A 74 -18.43 -9.43 -4.55
N LEU A 75 -17.75 -9.05 -3.46
CA LEU A 75 -17.59 -9.90 -2.28
C LEU A 75 -18.80 -9.86 -1.33
N GLY A 76 -19.71 -8.91 -1.49
CA GLY A 76 -20.85 -8.67 -0.60
C GLY A 76 -20.43 -8.12 0.77
N VAL A 77 -19.40 -7.27 0.80
CA VAL A 77 -18.84 -6.69 2.04
C VAL A 77 -18.69 -5.17 1.93
N LYS A 78 -18.63 -4.49 3.08
CA LYS A 78 -18.36 -3.06 3.16
C LYS A 78 -16.88 -2.79 2.87
N VAL A 79 -16.59 -1.73 2.09
CA VAL A 79 -15.22 -1.22 1.92
C VAL A 79 -14.93 -0.16 2.96
N GLU A 80 -13.80 -0.29 3.65
CA GLU A 80 -13.25 0.71 4.56
C GLU A 80 -11.88 1.16 4.03
N PHE A 81 -11.74 2.44 3.72
CA PHE A 81 -10.47 3.01 3.26
C PHE A 81 -9.60 3.42 4.44
N SER A 82 -8.34 2.95 4.44
CA SER A 82 -7.28 3.39 5.34
C SER A 82 -6.33 4.28 4.53
N VAL A 83 -6.52 5.61 4.65
CA VAL A 83 -5.79 6.62 3.86
C VAL A 83 -4.52 7.03 4.59
N MET A 84 -3.40 7.00 3.88
CA MET A 84 -2.08 7.35 4.43
C MET A 84 -1.13 7.81 3.33
N SER A 85 0.11 8.19 3.69
CA SER A 85 1.16 8.44 2.70
C SER A 85 1.58 7.16 1.99
N PHE A 86 1.95 7.25 0.71
CA PHE A 86 2.26 6.10 -0.16
C PHE A 86 3.30 5.15 0.45
N ASP A 87 4.36 5.68 1.06
CA ASP A 87 5.41 4.89 1.70
C ASP A 87 4.91 3.97 2.84
N ASN A 88 3.73 4.25 3.40
CA ASN A 88 3.11 3.44 4.44
C ASN A 88 2.06 2.44 3.92
N VAL A 89 1.58 2.59 2.68
CA VAL A 89 0.49 1.77 2.12
C VAL A 89 0.86 0.27 2.15
N LEU A 90 2.01 -0.09 1.60
CA LEU A 90 2.46 -1.48 1.56
C LEU A 90 2.75 -2.06 2.96
N ALA A 91 3.35 -1.26 3.84
CA ALA A 91 3.61 -1.67 5.22
C ALA A 91 2.32 -1.98 6.01
N ASN A 92 1.22 -1.31 5.69
CA ASN A 92 -0.08 -1.58 6.32
C ASN A 92 -0.63 -2.96 5.94
N VAL A 93 -0.48 -3.40 4.69
CA VAL A 93 -0.84 -4.76 4.28
C VAL A 93 0.07 -5.79 4.94
N GLN A 94 1.39 -5.55 4.92
CA GLN A 94 2.36 -6.47 5.53
C GLN A 94 2.11 -6.68 7.03
N SER A 95 1.68 -5.64 7.73
CA SER A 95 1.36 -5.71 9.16
C SER A 95 -0.05 -6.24 9.46
N GLY A 96 -0.86 -6.55 8.44
CA GLY A 96 -2.24 -7.02 8.59
C GLY A 96 -3.23 -5.93 9.07
N LYS A 97 -2.84 -4.66 9.04
CA LYS A 97 -3.73 -3.53 9.36
C LYS A 97 -4.71 -3.22 8.22
N ALA A 98 -4.33 -3.53 6.99
CA ALA A 98 -5.20 -3.53 5.83
C ALA A 98 -5.24 -4.92 5.19
N ASP A 99 -6.35 -5.26 4.57
CA ASP A 99 -6.54 -6.54 3.90
C ASP A 99 -5.89 -6.51 2.51
N ILE A 100 -5.98 -5.39 1.81
CA ILE A 100 -5.39 -5.16 0.48
C ILE A 100 -4.87 -3.72 0.37
N ALA A 101 -4.03 -3.47 -0.63
CA ALA A 101 -3.61 -2.14 -1.05
C ALA A 101 -4.04 -1.86 -2.49
N ILE A 102 -4.63 -0.69 -2.74
CA ILE A 102 -4.95 -0.18 -4.07
C ILE A 102 -4.56 1.30 -4.09
N ALA A 103 -3.46 1.62 -4.78
CA ALA A 103 -2.86 2.96 -4.82
C ALA A 103 -1.89 3.09 -6.01
N GLY A 104 -2.32 2.75 -7.22
CA GLY A 104 -1.48 2.79 -8.41
C GLY A 104 -0.15 2.04 -8.25
N ILE A 105 -0.14 0.94 -7.48
CA ILE A 105 1.08 0.28 -7.05
C ILE A 105 1.73 -0.48 -8.20
N SER A 106 2.93 -0.07 -8.60
CA SER A 106 3.71 -0.76 -9.61
C SER A 106 4.17 -2.13 -9.12
N VAL A 107 4.01 -3.13 -9.97
CA VAL A 107 4.52 -4.48 -9.76
C VAL A 107 6.03 -4.50 -10.03
N THR A 108 6.83 -4.93 -9.06
CA THR A 108 8.28 -5.14 -9.22
C THR A 108 8.69 -6.50 -8.67
N ASP A 109 9.84 -7.01 -9.12
CA ASP A 109 10.33 -8.31 -8.63
C ASP A 109 10.67 -8.28 -7.14
N GLU A 110 11.13 -7.14 -6.61
CA GLU A 110 11.37 -6.95 -5.19
C GLU A 110 10.06 -7.03 -4.39
N ARG A 111 9.01 -6.36 -4.88
CA ARG A 111 7.69 -6.36 -4.21
C ARG A 111 7.03 -7.73 -4.30
N LYS A 112 7.17 -8.46 -5.40
CA LYS A 112 6.66 -9.84 -5.56
C LYS A 112 7.26 -10.84 -4.58
N LYS A 113 8.42 -10.57 -4.00
CA LYS A 113 9.03 -11.42 -2.96
C LYS A 113 8.29 -11.36 -1.63
N VAL A 114 7.48 -10.31 -1.42
CA VAL A 114 6.84 -9.99 -0.13
C VAL A 114 5.33 -9.92 -0.24
N TYR A 115 4.79 -9.57 -1.42
CA TYR A 115 3.37 -9.34 -1.65
C TYR A 115 2.88 -10.14 -2.85
N ASP A 116 1.64 -10.61 -2.75
CA ASP A 116 0.88 -11.12 -3.89
C ASP A 116 0.21 -9.96 -4.63
N PHE A 117 0.18 -10.05 -5.97
CA PHE A 117 -0.42 -9.05 -6.84
C PHE A 117 -1.55 -9.66 -7.66
N SER A 118 -2.55 -8.84 -7.98
CA SER A 118 -3.52 -9.14 -9.02
C SER A 118 -2.90 -9.06 -10.42
N ASP A 119 -3.68 -9.41 -11.43
CA ASP A 119 -3.37 -8.99 -12.80
C ASP A 119 -3.28 -7.46 -12.88
N SER A 120 -2.44 -6.96 -13.80
CA SER A 120 -2.28 -5.53 -14.02
C SER A 120 -3.56 -4.94 -14.61
N TYR A 121 -4.09 -3.89 -13.97
CA TYR A 121 -5.27 -3.15 -14.45
C TYR A 121 -4.91 -1.87 -15.20
N TYR A 122 -3.64 -1.43 -15.14
CA TYR A 122 -3.15 -0.25 -15.85
C TYR A 122 -1.67 -0.39 -16.18
N THR A 123 -1.22 0.21 -17.29
CA THR A 123 0.18 0.28 -17.69
C THR A 123 0.55 1.73 -17.98
N SER A 124 1.68 2.18 -17.45
CA SER A 124 2.20 3.54 -17.67
C SER A 124 3.71 3.53 -17.86
N GLU A 125 4.24 4.66 -18.31
CA GLU A 125 5.67 4.90 -18.44
C GLU A 125 6.14 5.94 -17.42
N ASN A 126 7.36 5.81 -16.93
CA ASN A 126 7.98 6.83 -16.11
C ASN A 126 8.49 7.97 -17.02
N VAL A 127 8.13 9.19 -16.67
CA VAL A 127 8.55 10.39 -17.38
C VAL A 127 9.12 11.41 -16.41
N VAL A 128 9.96 12.30 -16.92
CA VAL A 128 10.46 13.47 -16.17
C VAL A 128 9.68 14.70 -16.60
N ILE A 129 9.11 15.41 -15.65
CA ILE A 129 8.40 16.67 -15.89
C ILE A 129 9.37 17.82 -15.63
N VAL A 130 9.49 18.73 -16.59
CA VAL A 130 10.31 19.93 -16.50
C VAL A 130 9.51 21.16 -16.92
N LYS A 131 10.00 22.35 -16.59
CA LYS A 131 9.38 23.60 -17.07
C LYS A 131 9.42 23.64 -18.60
N LYS A 132 8.36 24.14 -19.23
CA LYS A 132 8.20 24.20 -20.69
C LYS A 132 9.35 24.91 -21.38
N ASP A 133 9.85 26.00 -20.80
CA ASP A 133 10.99 26.79 -21.30
C ASP A 133 12.35 26.09 -21.12
N LYS A 134 12.38 24.97 -20.37
CA LYS A 134 13.57 24.18 -20.05
C LYS A 134 13.61 22.82 -20.73
N VAL A 135 12.61 22.48 -21.54
CA VAL A 135 12.54 21.16 -22.18
C VAL A 135 13.75 20.82 -23.05
N ASN A 136 14.33 21.83 -23.70
CA ASN A 136 15.51 21.65 -24.56
C ASN A 136 16.82 21.54 -23.76
N ASP A 137 16.84 21.95 -22.48
CA ASP A 137 18.00 21.85 -21.59
C ASP A 137 18.12 20.40 -21.04
N TYR A 138 17.02 19.65 -21.00
CA TYR A 138 16.92 18.31 -20.39
C TYR A 138 16.48 17.27 -21.41
N THR A 139 17.39 16.90 -22.29
CA THR A 139 17.13 15.95 -23.40
C THR A 139 17.48 14.50 -23.07
N SER A 140 18.14 14.27 -21.95
CA SER A 140 18.51 12.93 -21.44
C SER A 140 18.61 12.93 -19.92
N THR A 141 18.69 11.75 -19.31
CA THR A 141 18.93 11.61 -17.87
C THR A 141 20.27 12.21 -17.43
N ASP A 142 21.29 12.18 -18.29
CA ASP A 142 22.61 12.79 -18.01
C ASP A 142 22.53 14.31 -17.87
N SER A 143 21.63 14.97 -18.61
CA SER A 143 21.44 16.42 -18.51
C SER A 143 20.83 16.86 -17.17
N LEU A 144 20.27 15.92 -16.42
CA LEU A 144 19.74 16.14 -15.07
C LEU A 144 20.81 15.99 -13.97
N ALA A 145 22.05 15.67 -14.32
CA ALA A 145 23.14 15.61 -13.35
C ALA A 145 23.27 16.94 -12.59
N LYS A 146 23.46 16.87 -11.26
CA LYS A 146 23.52 18.03 -10.35
C LYS A 146 22.22 18.83 -10.22
N GLN A 147 21.12 18.36 -10.80
CA GLN A 147 19.80 18.95 -10.59
C GLN A 147 19.12 18.35 -9.34
N THR A 148 18.11 19.03 -8.82
CA THR A 148 17.22 18.46 -7.81
C THR A 148 16.04 17.80 -8.52
N VAL A 149 15.79 16.52 -8.23
CA VAL A 149 14.72 15.72 -8.81
C VAL A 149 13.75 15.31 -7.70
N GLY A 150 12.52 15.81 -7.77
CA GLY A 150 11.46 15.41 -6.82
C GLY A 150 10.83 14.08 -7.21
N THR A 151 10.65 13.20 -6.24
CA THR A 151 9.95 11.91 -6.37
C THR A 151 9.07 11.68 -5.17
N GLN A 152 8.07 10.81 -5.32
CA GLN A 152 7.29 10.35 -4.17
C GLN A 152 8.10 9.29 -3.41
N LYS A 153 8.20 9.47 -2.10
CA LYS A 153 8.93 8.55 -1.22
C LYS A 153 8.33 7.13 -1.27
N GLY A 154 9.19 6.13 -1.37
CA GLY A 154 8.81 4.71 -1.44
C GLY A 154 8.29 4.26 -2.81
N SER A 155 8.24 5.16 -3.81
CA SER A 155 7.80 4.85 -5.16
C SER A 155 8.89 4.18 -6.01
N VAL A 156 8.50 3.56 -7.12
CA VAL A 156 9.46 3.07 -8.13
C VAL A 156 10.18 4.24 -8.81
N GLN A 157 9.54 5.39 -8.91
CA GLN A 157 10.12 6.60 -9.48
C GLN A 157 11.32 7.09 -8.66
N GLU A 158 11.24 7.01 -7.33
CA GLU A 158 12.38 7.30 -6.46
C GLU A 158 13.57 6.37 -6.76
N THR A 159 13.30 5.07 -6.86
CA THR A 159 14.33 4.06 -7.17
C THR A 159 14.93 4.28 -8.55
N VAL A 160 14.08 4.55 -9.56
CA VAL A 160 14.52 4.82 -10.94
C VAL A 160 15.36 6.10 -11.00
N ALA A 161 14.93 7.18 -10.34
CA ALA A 161 15.67 8.44 -10.30
C ALA A 161 17.07 8.25 -9.68
N LYS A 162 17.16 7.60 -8.51
CA LYS A 162 18.45 7.31 -7.86
C LYS A 162 19.37 6.42 -8.72
N LYS A 163 18.82 5.50 -9.48
CA LYS A 163 19.59 4.57 -10.34
C LYS A 163 20.03 5.21 -11.65
N GLN A 164 19.13 5.95 -12.31
CA GLN A 164 19.36 6.49 -13.65
C GLN A 164 19.92 7.92 -13.65
N ILE A 165 19.81 8.63 -12.53
CA ILE A 165 20.33 9.99 -12.39
C ILE A 165 21.21 10.07 -11.12
N PRO A 166 22.28 9.27 -11.03
CA PRO A 166 23.04 9.09 -9.78
C PRO A 166 23.77 10.34 -9.29
N LYS A 167 23.86 11.37 -10.13
CA LYS A 167 24.49 12.67 -9.79
C LYS A 167 23.47 13.75 -9.44
N ALA A 168 22.19 13.46 -9.48
CA ALA A 168 21.13 14.37 -9.03
C ALA A 168 20.90 14.23 -7.52
N SER A 169 20.33 15.27 -6.92
CA SER A 169 19.76 15.18 -5.58
C SER A 169 18.29 14.71 -5.71
N VAL A 170 17.97 13.56 -5.14
CA VAL A 170 16.64 12.96 -5.18
C VAL A 170 16.01 13.01 -3.79
#